data_413c9333914d4b9ecf60819650906baf
#
_entry.id   413c9333914d4b9ecf60819650906baf
#
_cell.length_a   1.000
_cell.length_b   1.000
_cell.length_c   1.000
_cell.angle_alpha   90.00
_cell.angle_beta   90.00
_cell.angle_gamma   90.00
#
_symmetry.space_group_name_H-M   'P 1'
#
loop_
_entity.id
_entity.type
_entity.pdbx_description
1 polymer ?
#
loop_
_entity_poly.entity_id
_entity_poly.type
_entity_poly.pdbx_seq_one_letter_code
_entity_poly.pdbx_strand_id
1 'polypeptide(L)'
;MKSEDAEPRKEEKPTQKEETKALREWLVGQQQAIRTAGMPIIVLVEGWAAAGKGSLINELISEIDPRFYNVVSPVITPEADARYPFLYPYAKAIPENGKIMFYDSGWMEDTVRKYLRREITKEQYKARIRSVNEFERQLRDGGYLLLKLFLDIGRGEQRKRMNALRESFETEWRVSADDLWQQREYDAFKETYRGFMEKTGKAIPWHTLDGGDRKEAVHDALQLLVDLLQKAMEKGRYVGKPFQESFPLLHMKKLSEVDLSPALTDEEYKTELKKLQKKLGKLHNVIYRKKIPVILCYEGWDAAGKGGNIRRIAKPLDPRGFDVMPIASPEPHELNRQYLWRFWTRLPRSGHICIFDRTWYGRVMVERLEGFCAENDWKRAYNEINEFERQLTEWGAVVLKFWIHIDQETQLARFNDRQNTPEKQWKLTDEDWRNREKWPLYEAAVDEMLAKTSTKNAPWFIIESNDKKYARIRTLQIVIDALEKACEAH
;
A
#
# COMPACT_ATOMS: atom_id res chain seq x y z
N MET A 1 38.20 -25.59 -65.49
CA MET A 1 37.63 -25.66 -64.14
C MET A 1 36.94 -24.33 -63.89
N LYS A 2 35.61 -24.29 -63.96
CA LYS A 2 34.81 -23.09 -63.63
C LYS A 2 34.50 -23.17 -62.12
N SER A 3 34.90 -22.16 -61.41
CA SER A 3 34.50 -21.97 -59.98
C SER A 3 33.01 -21.62 -59.99
N GLU A 4 32.20 -22.46 -59.38
CA GLU A 4 30.85 -22.14 -59.01
C GLU A 4 30.89 -21.13 -57.84
N ASP A 5 30.59 -19.90 -58.15
CA ASP A 5 30.26 -18.88 -57.13
C ASP A 5 28.94 -19.26 -56.46
N ALA A 6 28.99 -19.79 -55.25
CA ALA A 6 27.81 -20.01 -54.43
C ALA A 6 27.24 -18.64 -54.01
N GLU A 7 26.09 -18.26 -54.53
CA GLU A 7 25.32 -17.11 -54.02
C GLU A 7 25.10 -17.25 -52.50
N PRO A 8 25.27 -16.17 -51.70
CA PRO A 8 24.97 -16.20 -50.30
C PRO A 8 23.48 -16.47 -50.11
N ARG A 9 23.16 -17.55 -49.39
CA ARG A 9 21.78 -17.85 -48.96
C ARG A 9 21.26 -16.61 -48.23
N LYS A 10 20.20 -15.99 -48.74
CA LYS A 10 19.42 -14.99 -47.98
C LYS A 10 18.93 -15.66 -46.70
N GLU A 11 19.39 -15.20 -45.55
CA GLU A 11 18.80 -15.62 -44.27
C GLU A 11 17.32 -15.27 -44.35
N GLU A 12 16.46 -16.27 -44.34
CA GLU A 12 15.02 -16.09 -44.20
C GLU A 12 14.75 -15.45 -42.83
N LYS A 13 13.99 -14.36 -42.82
CA LYS A 13 13.58 -13.76 -41.56
C LYS A 13 12.75 -14.78 -40.75
N PRO A 14 12.99 -14.89 -39.43
CA PRO A 14 12.23 -15.83 -38.62
C PRO A 14 10.73 -15.54 -38.71
N THR A 15 9.93 -16.59 -38.65
CA THR A 15 8.47 -16.47 -38.59
C THR A 15 8.06 -15.97 -37.18
N GLN A 16 6.92 -15.29 -37.06
CA GLN A 16 6.38 -14.87 -35.76
C GLN A 16 6.32 -16.01 -34.70
N LYS A 17 6.05 -17.24 -35.15
CA LYS A 17 6.06 -18.42 -34.29
C LYS A 17 7.45 -18.74 -33.75
N GLU A 18 8.48 -18.62 -34.55
CA GLU A 18 9.87 -18.83 -34.11
C GLU A 18 10.34 -17.71 -33.20
N GLU A 19 9.98 -16.46 -33.51
CA GLU A 19 10.26 -15.33 -32.64
C GLU A 19 9.60 -15.49 -31.26
N THR A 20 8.30 -15.85 -31.24
CA THR A 20 7.56 -16.09 -29.97
C THR A 20 8.20 -17.21 -29.13
N LYS A 21 8.68 -18.27 -29.79
CA LYS A 21 9.40 -19.37 -29.13
C LYS A 21 10.71 -18.88 -28.52
N ALA A 22 11.50 -18.13 -29.29
CA ALA A 22 12.76 -17.56 -28.81
C ALA A 22 12.57 -16.63 -27.59
N LEU A 23 11.51 -15.81 -27.59
CA LEU A 23 11.16 -14.94 -26.43
C LEU A 23 10.83 -15.77 -25.19
N ARG A 24 10.10 -16.86 -25.33
CA ARG A 24 9.79 -17.78 -24.21
C ARG A 24 11.05 -18.44 -23.66
N GLU A 25 11.88 -19.01 -24.55
CA GLU A 25 13.15 -19.64 -24.17
C GLU A 25 14.06 -18.63 -23.43
N TRP A 26 14.13 -17.41 -23.92
CA TRP A 26 14.87 -16.34 -23.23
C TRP A 26 14.33 -16.07 -21.82
N LEU A 27 13.00 -15.89 -21.70
CA LEU A 27 12.35 -15.61 -20.41
C LEU A 27 12.60 -16.73 -19.40
N VAL A 28 12.46 -17.98 -19.83
CA VAL A 28 12.76 -19.16 -19.00
C VAL A 28 14.22 -19.19 -18.55
N GLY A 29 15.15 -18.88 -19.47
CA GLY A 29 16.57 -18.81 -19.17
C GLY A 29 16.94 -17.74 -18.13
N GLN A 30 16.14 -16.66 -18.04
CA GLN A 30 16.42 -15.56 -17.11
C GLN A 30 15.79 -15.72 -15.71
N GLN A 31 14.96 -16.73 -15.46
CA GLN A 31 14.24 -16.88 -14.19
C GLN A 31 15.17 -16.82 -12.97
N GLN A 32 16.30 -17.55 -13.01
CA GLN A 32 17.25 -17.55 -11.91
C GLN A 32 17.98 -16.21 -11.75
N ALA A 33 18.29 -15.53 -12.85
CA ALA A 33 18.91 -14.19 -12.82
C ALA A 33 17.94 -13.15 -12.21
N ILE A 34 16.67 -13.17 -12.60
CA ILE A 34 15.60 -12.32 -12.04
C ILE A 34 15.49 -12.53 -10.52
N ARG A 35 15.49 -13.78 -10.08
CA ARG A 35 15.43 -14.14 -8.66
C ARG A 35 16.65 -13.63 -7.90
N THR A 36 17.85 -13.88 -8.42
CA THR A 36 19.11 -13.48 -7.79
C THR A 36 19.25 -11.96 -7.71
N ALA A 37 18.81 -11.25 -8.75
CA ALA A 37 18.77 -9.78 -8.76
C ALA A 37 17.66 -9.20 -7.88
N GLY A 38 16.77 -10.03 -7.32
CA GLY A 38 15.67 -9.59 -6.47
C GLY A 38 14.70 -8.64 -7.15
N MET A 39 14.45 -8.82 -8.46
CA MET A 39 13.54 -7.94 -9.23
C MET A 39 12.08 -8.37 -9.04
N PRO A 40 11.23 -7.60 -8.35
CA PRO A 40 9.79 -7.87 -8.29
C PRO A 40 9.11 -7.32 -9.54
N ILE A 41 8.28 -8.15 -10.18
CA ILE A 41 7.64 -7.83 -11.46
C ILE A 41 6.13 -7.90 -11.31
N ILE A 42 5.43 -6.90 -11.82
CA ILE A 42 3.97 -6.86 -11.90
C ILE A 42 3.57 -6.75 -13.36
N VAL A 43 2.77 -7.70 -13.82
CA VAL A 43 2.13 -7.67 -15.13
C VAL A 43 0.62 -7.51 -14.90
N LEU A 44 0.11 -6.32 -15.18
CA LEU A 44 -1.30 -6.00 -15.09
C LEU A 44 -1.96 -6.21 -16.45
N VAL A 45 -2.91 -7.13 -16.53
CA VAL A 45 -3.67 -7.44 -17.75
C VAL A 45 -5.10 -6.97 -17.57
N GLU A 46 -5.42 -5.87 -18.22
CA GLU A 46 -6.76 -5.27 -18.27
C GLU A 46 -7.37 -5.44 -19.67
N GLY A 47 -8.61 -5.08 -19.83
CA GLY A 47 -9.28 -5.12 -21.15
C GLY A 47 -10.74 -5.55 -21.09
N TRP A 48 -11.32 -5.73 -22.24
CA TRP A 48 -12.72 -6.08 -22.38
C TRP A 48 -13.07 -7.46 -21.82
N ALA A 49 -14.28 -7.62 -21.36
CA ALA A 49 -14.85 -8.94 -21.11
C ALA A 49 -14.76 -9.81 -22.38
N ALA A 50 -14.45 -11.08 -22.24
CA ALA A 50 -14.21 -12.02 -23.32
C ALA A 50 -13.06 -11.66 -24.30
N ALA A 51 -12.22 -10.66 -23.99
CA ALA A 51 -11.03 -10.35 -24.80
C ALA A 51 -9.96 -11.46 -24.75
N GLY A 52 -9.96 -12.29 -23.69
CA GLY A 52 -9.01 -13.39 -23.55
C GLY A 52 -7.87 -13.12 -22.57
N LYS A 53 -8.08 -12.26 -21.58
CA LYS A 53 -7.09 -11.91 -20.55
C LYS A 53 -6.48 -13.15 -19.87
N GLY A 54 -7.32 -14.02 -19.31
CA GLY A 54 -6.85 -15.26 -18.68
C GLY A 54 -6.12 -16.20 -19.63
N SER A 55 -6.51 -16.23 -20.92
CA SER A 55 -5.80 -17.00 -21.94
C SER A 55 -4.43 -16.42 -22.26
N LEU A 56 -4.32 -15.08 -22.32
CA LEU A 56 -3.03 -14.40 -22.48
C LEU A 56 -2.10 -14.71 -21.31
N ILE A 57 -2.59 -14.58 -20.07
CA ILE A 57 -1.80 -14.90 -18.87
C ILE A 57 -1.32 -16.36 -18.93
N ASN A 58 -2.20 -17.30 -19.27
CA ASN A 58 -1.84 -18.72 -19.40
C ASN A 58 -0.72 -18.97 -20.41
N GLU A 59 -0.74 -18.27 -21.56
CA GLU A 59 0.31 -18.36 -22.56
C GLU A 59 1.64 -17.74 -22.09
N LEU A 60 1.57 -16.64 -21.32
CA LEU A 60 2.76 -15.98 -20.78
C LEU A 60 3.47 -16.83 -19.71
N ILE A 61 2.71 -17.58 -18.91
CA ILE A 61 3.25 -18.40 -17.82
C ILE A 61 3.54 -19.85 -18.22
N SER A 62 3.16 -20.28 -19.41
CA SER A 62 3.10 -21.69 -19.82
C SER A 62 4.41 -22.47 -19.62
N GLU A 63 5.56 -21.82 -19.71
CA GLU A 63 6.88 -22.43 -19.55
C GLU A 63 7.65 -21.89 -18.34
N ILE A 64 7.06 -20.94 -17.59
CA ILE A 64 7.67 -20.39 -16.36
C ILE A 64 7.42 -21.38 -15.21
N ASP A 65 8.47 -21.67 -14.42
CA ASP A 65 8.33 -22.49 -13.22
C ASP A 65 7.31 -21.87 -12.25
N PRO A 66 6.27 -22.59 -11.83
CA PRO A 66 5.20 -22.08 -10.96
C PRO A 66 5.66 -21.46 -9.63
N ARG A 67 6.89 -21.75 -9.20
CA ARG A 67 7.48 -21.14 -8.01
C ARG A 67 7.88 -19.68 -8.19
N PHE A 68 7.99 -19.19 -9.44
CA PHE A 68 8.44 -17.84 -9.76
C PHE A 68 7.32 -16.85 -10.00
N TYR A 69 6.09 -17.31 -10.16
CA TYR A 69 4.96 -16.43 -10.42
C TYR A 69 3.75 -16.73 -9.52
N ASN A 70 2.86 -15.76 -9.44
CA ASN A 70 1.51 -15.93 -8.92
C ASN A 70 0.53 -15.21 -9.88
N VAL A 71 -0.68 -15.72 -9.96
CA VAL A 71 -1.77 -15.08 -10.68
C VAL A 71 -2.85 -14.72 -9.69
N VAL A 72 -3.29 -13.48 -9.72
CA VAL A 72 -4.34 -12.97 -8.85
C VAL A 72 -5.44 -12.35 -9.72
N SER A 73 -6.68 -12.76 -9.48
CA SER A 73 -7.88 -12.08 -9.97
C SER A 73 -8.59 -11.51 -8.75
N PRO A 74 -8.42 -10.22 -8.45
CA PRO A 74 -9.05 -9.62 -7.28
C PRO A 74 -10.56 -9.57 -7.47
N VAL A 75 -11.25 -10.63 -7.05
CA VAL A 75 -12.71 -10.61 -6.98
C VAL A 75 -13.09 -9.74 -5.78
N ILE A 76 -13.46 -8.52 -6.06
CA ILE A 76 -13.95 -7.59 -5.04
C ILE A 76 -15.44 -7.86 -4.89
N THR A 77 -15.82 -8.66 -3.89
CA THR A 77 -17.22 -8.75 -3.51
C THR A 77 -17.68 -7.42 -2.93
N PRO A 78 -18.95 -7.00 -3.14
CA PRO A 78 -19.46 -5.74 -2.59
C PRO A 78 -19.22 -5.62 -1.07
N GLU A 79 -19.25 -6.73 -0.35
CA GLU A 79 -19.02 -6.77 1.10
C GLU A 79 -17.53 -6.60 1.47
N ALA A 80 -16.62 -7.15 0.68
CA ALA A 80 -15.18 -6.99 0.90
C ALA A 80 -14.71 -5.58 0.51
N ASP A 81 -15.26 -5.02 -0.56
CA ASP A 81 -14.98 -3.68 -1.05
C ASP A 81 -15.36 -2.59 -0.04
N ALA A 82 -16.52 -2.73 0.59
CA ALA A 82 -16.97 -1.78 1.60
C ALA A 82 -16.13 -1.80 2.89
N ARG A 83 -15.26 -2.79 3.08
CA ARG A 83 -14.52 -3.00 4.34
C ARG A 83 -13.11 -2.43 4.37
N TYR A 84 -12.50 -2.19 3.22
CA TYR A 84 -11.10 -1.79 3.10
C TYR A 84 -10.91 -0.67 2.08
N PRO A 85 -9.80 0.08 2.11
CA PRO A 85 -9.49 1.07 1.09
C PRO A 85 -9.39 0.43 -0.30
N PHE A 86 -9.71 1.20 -1.32
CA PHE A 86 -9.73 0.78 -2.73
C PHE A 86 -8.49 -0.02 -3.18
N LEU A 87 -7.29 0.43 -2.82
CA LEU A 87 -6.04 -0.24 -3.22
C LEU A 87 -5.66 -1.45 -2.36
N TYR A 88 -6.37 -1.71 -1.25
CA TYR A 88 -6.03 -2.77 -0.31
C TYR A 88 -5.82 -4.15 -0.95
N PRO A 89 -6.73 -4.67 -1.80
CA PRO A 89 -6.57 -6.01 -2.39
C PRO A 89 -5.33 -6.09 -3.29
N TYR A 90 -5.02 -5.01 -3.98
CA TYR A 90 -3.86 -4.94 -4.87
C TYR A 90 -2.55 -4.78 -4.09
N ALA A 91 -2.53 -3.87 -3.12
CA ALA A 91 -1.37 -3.66 -2.27
C ALA A 91 -1.00 -4.92 -1.46
N LYS A 92 -2.00 -5.66 -0.97
CA LYS A 92 -1.78 -6.93 -0.27
C LYS A 92 -1.11 -7.99 -1.15
N ALA A 93 -1.41 -7.97 -2.45
CA ALA A 93 -0.98 -9.00 -3.40
C ALA A 93 0.34 -8.68 -4.12
N ILE A 94 1.02 -7.56 -3.82
CA ILE A 94 2.31 -7.26 -4.48
C ILE A 94 3.32 -8.38 -4.27
N PRO A 95 4.12 -8.72 -5.31
CA PRO A 95 5.07 -9.83 -5.23
C PRO A 95 6.26 -9.53 -4.30
N GLU A 96 6.86 -10.60 -3.82
CA GLU A 96 8.19 -10.54 -3.22
C GLU A 96 9.26 -10.26 -4.27
N ASN A 97 10.39 -9.76 -3.82
CA ASN A 97 11.58 -9.63 -4.64
C ASN A 97 11.89 -10.95 -5.37
N GLY A 98 12.15 -10.88 -6.67
CA GLY A 98 12.47 -12.03 -7.52
C GLY A 98 11.26 -12.87 -7.96
N LYS A 99 10.04 -12.38 -7.79
CA LYS A 99 8.81 -13.04 -8.26
C LYS A 99 8.02 -12.17 -9.23
N ILE A 100 7.21 -12.83 -10.07
CA ILE A 100 6.30 -12.19 -11.02
C ILE A 100 4.86 -12.33 -10.51
N MET A 101 4.12 -11.23 -10.48
CA MET A 101 2.68 -11.21 -10.19
C MET A 101 1.91 -10.82 -11.43
N PHE A 102 0.99 -11.67 -11.85
CA PHE A 102 0.02 -11.37 -12.89
C PHE A 102 -1.31 -10.99 -12.26
N TYR A 103 -1.83 -9.82 -12.59
CA TYR A 103 -3.17 -9.40 -12.21
C TYR A 103 -4.12 -9.62 -13.40
N ASP A 104 -5.09 -10.54 -13.25
CA ASP A 104 -6.20 -10.70 -14.22
C ASP A 104 -7.30 -9.74 -13.82
N SER A 105 -7.33 -8.61 -14.48
CA SER A 105 -8.03 -7.39 -14.11
C SER A 105 -7.51 -6.73 -12.82
N GLY A 106 -7.65 -5.44 -12.73
CA GLY A 106 -7.08 -4.69 -11.63
C GLY A 106 -7.84 -3.40 -11.31
N TRP A 107 -7.08 -2.39 -10.97
CA TRP A 107 -7.62 -1.12 -10.47
C TRP A 107 -8.31 -0.24 -11.53
N MET A 108 -8.05 -0.46 -12.83
CA MET A 108 -8.76 0.27 -13.88
C MET A 108 -10.19 -0.24 -14.02
N GLU A 109 -10.37 -1.54 -14.20
CA GLU A 109 -11.71 -2.13 -14.37
C GLU A 109 -12.63 -1.80 -13.20
N ASP A 110 -12.17 -2.00 -11.97
CA ASP A 110 -12.96 -1.67 -10.77
C ASP A 110 -13.34 -0.18 -10.71
N THR A 111 -12.38 0.71 -10.99
CA THR A 111 -12.63 2.16 -10.95
C THR A 111 -13.61 2.61 -12.02
N VAL A 112 -13.42 2.14 -13.25
CA VAL A 112 -14.26 2.51 -14.40
C VAL A 112 -15.69 1.98 -14.23
N ARG A 113 -15.82 0.73 -13.82
CA ARG A 113 -17.13 0.11 -13.57
C ARG A 113 -17.93 0.86 -12.51
N LYS A 114 -17.32 1.15 -11.36
CA LYS A 114 -17.98 1.89 -10.28
C LYS A 114 -18.37 3.31 -10.67
N TYR A 115 -17.51 3.96 -11.45
CA TYR A 115 -17.82 5.30 -11.94
C TYR A 115 -19.01 5.31 -12.90
N LEU A 116 -19.04 4.40 -13.87
CA LEU A 116 -20.15 4.28 -14.82
C LEU A 116 -21.47 3.85 -14.17
N ARG A 117 -21.40 3.04 -13.10
CA ARG A 117 -22.56 2.68 -12.26
C ARG A 117 -23.01 3.78 -11.32
N ARG A 118 -22.28 4.90 -11.24
CA ARG A 118 -22.51 5.98 -10.27
C ARG A 118 -22.41 5.53 -8.81
N GLU A 119 -21.68 4.47 -8.55
CA GLU A 119 -21.33 4.00 -7.19
C GLU A 119 -20.27 4.89 -6.54
N ILE A 120 -19.49 5.60 -7.36
CA ILE A 120 -18.54 6.63 -6.92
C ILE A 120 -18.79 7.96 -7.66
N THR A 121 -18.56 9.07 -6.97
CA THR A 121 -18.70 10.40 -7.54
C THR A 121 -17.53 10.72 -8.50
N LYS A 122 -17.66 11.81 -9.24
CA LYS A 122 -16.57 12.30 -10.11
C LYS A 122 -15.32 12.67 -9.31
N GLU A 123 -15.48 13.19 -8.12
CA GLU A 123 -14.40 13.55 -7.19
C GLU A 123 -13.70 12.29 -6.69
N GLN A 124 -14.45 11.26 -6.31
CA GLN A 124 -13.90 9.95 -5.91
C GLN A 124 -13.19 9.24 -7.07
N TYR A 125 -13.72 9.34 -8.31
CA TYR A 125 -13.04 8.84 -9.50
C TYR A 125 -11.68 9.52 -9.72
N LYS A 126 -11.61 10.86 -9.59
CA LYS A 126 -10.35 11.60 -9.66
C LYS A 126 -9.38 11.20 -8.53
N ALA A 127 -9.88 11.01 -7.32
CA ALA A 127 -9.09 10.57 -6.18
C ALA A 127 -8.49 9.17 -6.42
N ARG A 128 -9.27 8.22 -6.96
CA ARG A 128 -8.76 6.88 -7.33
C ARG A 128 -7.67 6.95 -8.39
N ILE A 129 -7.84 7.76 -9.44
CA ILE A 129 -6.78 7.97 -10.46
C ILE A 129 -5.50 8.50 -9.82
N ARG A 130 -5.59 9.46 -8.90
CA ARG A 130 -4.44 9.97 -8.15
C ARG A 130 -3.79 8.85 -7.33
N SER A 131 -4.57 8.11 -6.55
CA SER A 131 -4.09 6.99 -5.73
C SER A 131 -3.41 5.89 -6.54
N VAL A 132 -3.91 5.60 -7.75
CA VAL A 132 -3.27 4.67 -8.69
C VAL A 132 -1.90 5.19 -9.13
N ASN A 133 -1.82 6.45 -9.56
CA ASN A 133 -0.54 7.05 -9.98
C ASN A 133 0.49 7.06 -8.84
N GLU A 134 0.06 7.34 -7.62
CA GLU A 134 0.91 7.31 -6.42
C GLU A 134 1.39 5.89 -6.11
N PHE A 135 0.49 4.93 -6.12
CA PHE A 135 0.80 3.52 -5.87
C PHE A 135 1.76 2.94 -6.90
N GLU A 136 1.49 3.14 -8.19
CA GLU A 136 2.38 2.71 -9.27
C GLU A 136 3.76 3.37 -9.17
N ARG A 137 3.80 4.68 -8.85
CA ARG A 137 5.06 5.40 -8.64
C ARG A 137 5.83 4.85 -7.44
N GLN A 138 5.18 4.66 -6.28
CA GLN A 138 5.80 4.10 -5.07
C GLN A 138 6.38 2.72 -5.33
N LEU A 139 5.68 1.87 -6.09
CA LEU A 139 6.19 0.56 -6.49
C LEU A 139 7.42 0.70 -7.39
N ARG A 140 7.34 1.49 -8.48
CA ARG A 140 8.46 1.73 -9.38
C ARG A 140 9.68 2.29 -8.62
N ASP A 141 9.47 3.30 -7.80
CA ASP A 141 10.51 3.97 -7.02
C ASP A 141 11.11 3.03 -5.95
N GLY A 142 10.34 2.03 -5.50
CA GLY A 142 10.77 0.88 -4.70
C GLY A 142 11.43 -0.23 -5.51
N GLY A 143 11.62 -0.06 -6.84
CA GLY A 143 12.33 -0.98 -7.72
C GLY A 143 11.49 -2.10 -8.31
N TYR A 144 10.14 -1.98 -8.29
CA TYR A 144 9.25 -2.87 -9.01
C TYR A 144 9.26 -2.56 -10.52
N LEU A 145 9.22 -3.60 -11.33
CA LEU A 145 8.97 -3.49 -12.76
C LEU A 145 7.47 -3.66 -13.00
N LEU A 146 6.84 -2.68 -13.62
CA LEU A 146 5.41 -2.70 -13.93
C LEU A 146 5.20 -2.71 -15.44
N LEU A 147 4.49 -3.71 -15.93
CA LEU A 147 4.00 -3.81 -17.31
C LEU A 147 2.46 -3.74 -17.30
N LYS A 148 1.88 -2.77 -18.01
CA LYS A 148 0.44 -2.57 -18.07
C LYS A 148 -0.05 -2.87 -19.47
N LEU A 149 -0.85 -3.93 -19.62
CA LEU A 149 -1.41 -4.43 -20.87
C LEU A 149 -2.91 -4.21 -20.90
N PHE A 150 -3.42 -3.75 -22.03
CA PHE A 150 -4.86 -3.62 -22.28
C PHE A 150 -5.25 -4.43 -23.52
N LEU A 151 -6.03 -5.49 -23.35
CA LEU A 151 -6.57 -6.26 -24.45
C LEU A 151 -7.79 -5.56 -25.03
N ASP A 152 -7.63 -5.01 -26.24
CA ASP A 152 -8.70 -4.35 -26.98
C ASP A 152 -9.35 -5.31 -27.98
N ILE A 153 -10.68 -5.34 -28.01
CA ILE A 153 -11.49 -6.03 -29.02
C ILE A 153 -12.68 -5.18 -29.44
N GLY A 154 -13.04 -5.25 -30.68
CA GLY A 154 -14.21 -4.55 -31.20
C GLY A 154 -15.53 -5.09 -30.61
N ARG A 155 -16.56 -4.21 -30.52
CA ARG A 155 -17.89 -4.54 -29.97
C ARG A 155 -18.52 -5.80 -30.58
N GLY A 156 -18.33 -5.98 -31.89
CA GLY A 156 -18.86 -7.17 -32.63
C GLY A 156 -18.18 -8.46 -32.18
N GLU A 157 -16.85 -8.44 -32.09
CA GLU A 157 -16.07 -9.60 -31.65
C GLU A 157 -16.34 -9.93 -30.16
N GLN A 158 -16.45 -8.93 -29.32
CA GLN A 158 -16.84 -9.12 -27.93
C GLN A 158 -18.18 -9.86 -27.81
N ARG A 159 -19.21 -9.37 -28.54
CA ARG A 159 -20.52 -10.00 -28.54
C ARG A 159 -20.47 -11.45 -29.03
N LYS A 160 -19.76 -11.70 -30.12
CA LYS A 160 -19.59 -13.05 -30.70
C LYS A 160 -18.96 -14.02 -29.69
N ARG A 161 -17.87 -13.61 -29.03
CA ARG A 161 -17.19 -14.44 -28.05
C ARG A 161 -18.04 -14.68 -26.78
N MET A 162 -18.73 -13.67 -26.31
CA MET A 162 -19.63 -13.81 -25.16
C MET A 162 -20.78 -14.75 -25.45
N ASN A 163 -21.37 -14.69 -26.66
CA ASN A 163 -22.43 -15.62 -27.05
C ASN A 163 -21.89 -17.06 -27.12
N ALA A 164 -20.73 -17.28 -27.73
CA ALA A 164 -20.12 -18.61 -27.79
C ALA A 164 -19.84 -19.18 -26.40
N LEU A 165 -19.39 -18.36 -25.45
CA LEU A 165 -19.18 -18.78 -24.05
C LEU A 165 -20.48 -19.17 -23.36
N ARG A 166 -21.60 -18.50 -23.66
CA ARG A 166 -22.92 -18.76 -23.07
C ARG A 166 -23.64 -19.96 -23.67
N GLU A 167 -23.28 -20.38 -24.86
CA GLU A 167 -23.86 -21.56 -25.55
C GLU A 167 -23.37 -22.89 -24.94
N SER A 168 -22.25 -22.89 -24.16
CA SER A 168 -21.71 -24.10 -23.53
C SER A 168 -21.92 -24.03 -22.02
N PHE A 169 -22.53 -25.08 -21.45
CA PHE A 169 -22.66 -25.26 -19.99
C PHE A 169 -21.34 -25.19 -19.25
N GLU A 170 -20.24 -25.63 -19.88
CA GLU A 170 -18.91 -25.59 -19.28
C GLU A 170 -18.33 -24.18 -19.14
N THR A 171 -18.81 -23.22 -19.94
CA THR A 171 -18.24 -21.87 -20.05
C THR A 171 -19.24 -20.73 -19.76
N GLU A 172 -20.53 -21.00 -19.67
CA GLU A 172 -21.56 -19.96 -19.46
C GLU A 172 -21.34 -19.15 -18.18
N TRP A 173 -20.83 -19.81 -17.13
CA TRP A 173 -20.50 -19.16 -15.85
C TRP A 173 -19.43 -18.09 -15.97
N ARG A 174 -18.65 -18.06 -17.06
CA ARG A 174 -17.60 -17.06 -17.31
C ARG A 174 -18.15 -15.72 -17.77
N VAL A 175 -19.44 -15.64 -18.08
CA VAL A 175 -20.09 -14.40 -18.53
C VAL A 175 -21.03 -13.93 -17.45
N SER A 176 -20.58 -12.95 -16.69
CA SER A 176 -21.33 -12.34 -15.60
C SER A 176 -22.36 -11.32 -16.09
N ALA A 177 -23.25 -10.90 -15.20
CA ALA A 177 -24.17 -9.79 -15.47
C ALA A 177 -23.42 -8.47 -15.75
N ASP A 178 -22.24 -8.32 -15.15
CA ASP A 178 -21.37 -7.17 -15.35
C ASP A 178 -20.76 -7.14 -16.76
N ASP A 179 -20.37 -8.30 -17.27
CA ASP A 179 -19.84 -8.42 -18.63
C ASP A 179 -20.91 -8.08 -19.68
N LEU A 180 -22.15 -8.56 -19.46
CA LEU A 180 -23.28 -8.23 -20.29
C LEU A 180 -23.62 -6.73 -20.25
N TRP A 181 -23.49 -6.11 -19.09
CA TRP A 181 -23.67 -4.67 -18.96
C TRP A 181 -22.55 -3.90 -19.66
N GLN A 182 -21.29 -4.29 -19.50
CA GLN A 182 -20.16 -3.69 -20.21
C GLN A 182 -20.38 -3.75 -21.73
N GLN A 183 -20.87 -4.87 -22.25
CA GLN A 183 -21.15 -5.04 -23.69
C GLN A 183 -22.29 -4.10 -24.19
N ARG A 184 -23.33 -3.88 -23.37
CA ARG A 184 -24.39 -2.92 -23.71
C ARG A 184 -23.88 -1.49 -23.75
N GLU A 185 -23.10 -1.10 -22.72
CA GLU A 185 -22.56 0.24 -22.54
C GLU A 185 -21.16 0.41 -23.14
N TYR A 186 -20.85 -0.38 -24.18
CA TYR A 186 -19.51 -0.47 -24.78
C TYR A 186 -18.88 0.90 -25.06
N ASP A 187 -19.61 1.85 -25.63
CA ASP A 187 -19.06 3.16 -26.02
C ASP A 187 -18.70 4.00 -24.79
N ALA A 188 -19.52 3.95 -23.73
CA ALA A 188 -19.23 4.62 -22.47
C ALA A 188 -17.98 4.02 -21.77
N PHE A 189 -17.85 2.69 -21.79
CA PHE A 189 -16.65 2.03 -21.27
C PHE A 189 -15.42 2.40 -22.09
N LYS A 190 -15.51 2.40 -23.41
CA LYS A 190 -14.40 2.72 -24.32
C LYS A 190 -13.85 4.13 -24.07
N GLU A 191 -14.72 5.12 -23.93
CA GLU A 191 -14.34 6.49 -23.64
C GLU A 191 -13.68 6.60 -22.25
N THR A 192 -14.28 5.92 -21.25
CA THR A 192 -13.79 5.99 -19.87
C THR A 192 -12.46 5.24 -19.71
N TYR A 193 -12.26 4.09 -20.34
CA TYR A 193 -10.98 3.38 -20.37
C TYR A 193 -9.88 4.22 -20.99
N ARG A 194 -10.16 4.83 -22.16
CA ARG A 194 -9.20 5.72 -22.81
C ARG A 194 -8.81 6.87 -21.87
N GLY A 195 -9.78 7.55 -21.27
CA GLY A 195 -9.51 8.66 -20.35
C GLY A 195 -8.79 8.23 -19.06
N PHE A 196 -8.98 6.99 -18.61
CA PHE A 196 -8.23 6.43 -17.48
C PHE A 196 -6.78 6.17 -17.87
N MET A 197 -6.56 5.47 -18.99
CA MET A 197 -5.22 5.15 -19.50
C MET A 197 -4.38 6.41 -19.78
N GLU A 198 -4.97 7.44 -20.38
CA GLU A 198 -4.31 8.74 -20.60
C GLU A 198 -3.84 9.39 -19.29
N LYS A 199 -4.64 9.30 -18.22
CA LYS A 199 -4.33 9.92 -16.93
C LYS A 199 -3.36 9.11 -16.08
N THR A 200 -3.30 7.80 -16.27
CA THR A 200 -2.43 6.91 -15.49
C THR A 200 -1.24 6.37 -16.30
N GLY A 201 -1.15 6.67 -17.59
CA GLY A 201 -0.09 6.20 -18.49
C GLY A 201 1.16 7.08 -18.55
N LYS A 202 1.19 8.23 -17.86
CA LYS A 202 2.30 9.20 -18.01
C LYS A 202 3.63 8.70 -17.46
N ALA A 203 3.63 8.07 -16.31
CA ALA A 203 4.84 7.58 -15.65
C ALA A 203 5.18 6.14 -16.05
N ILE A 204 4.16 5.31 -16.20
CA ILE A 204 4.24 3.90 -16.62
C ILE A 204 3.20 3.72 -17.73
N PRO A 205 3.63 3.52 -18.98
CA PRO A 205 2.72 3.50 -20.12
C PRO A 205 1.79 2.28 -20.10
N TRP A 206 0.62 2.43 -20.72
CA TRP A 206 -0.25 1.34 -21.10
C TRP A 206 0.12 0.88 -22.50
N HIS A 207 0.14 -0.44 -22.70
CA HIS A 207 0.33 -1.07 -24.01
C HIS A 207 -0.98 -1.73 -24.42
N THR A 208 -1.57 -1.25 -25.51
CA THR A 208 -2.80 -1.82 -26.07
C THR A 208 -2.42 -2.94 -27.04
N LEU A 209 -2.98 -4.11 -26.82
CA LEU A 209 -2.79 -5.32 -27.62
C LEU A 209 -4.08 -5.65 -28.39
N ASP A 210 -3.96 -6.10 -29.62
CA ASP A 210 -5.11 -6.58 -30.40
C ASP A 210 -5.58 -7.95 -29.87
N GLY A 211 -6.60 -7.92 -29.01
CA GLY A 211 -7.25 -9.13 -28.52
C GLY A 211 -8.01 -9.90 -29.60
N GLY A 212 -8.19 -9.34 -30.81
CA GLY A 212 -8.75 -10.00 -31.98
C GLY A 212 -7.84 -11.11 -32.52
N ASP A 213 -6.53 -10.85 -32.56
CA ASP A 213 -5.51 -11.84 -32.90
C ASP A 213 -4.76 -12.32 -31.64
N ARG A 214 -5.12 -13.51 -31.19
CA ARG A 214 -4.51 -14.09 -30.00
C ARG A 214 -3.00 -14.34 -30.14
N LYS A 215 -2.53 -14.72 -31.31
CA LYS A 215 -1.11 -15.05 -31.53
C LYS A 215 -0.27 -13.79 -31.54
N GLU A 216 -0.75 -12.74 -32.15
CA GLU A 216 -0.13 -11.43 -32.18
C GLU A 216 -0.10 -10.85 -30.74
N ALA A 217 -1.22 -10.87 -30.00
CA ALA A 217 -1.28 -10.41 -28.63
C ALA A 217 -0.30 -11.12 -27.68
N VAL A 218 -0.10 -12.44 -27.84
CA VAL A 218 0.87 -13.22 -27.06
C VAL A 218 2.30 -12.84 -27.44
N HIS A 219 2.60 -12.72 -28.73
CA HIS A 219 3.92 -12.31 -29.21
C HIS A 219 4.30 -10.92 -28.65
N ASP A 220 3.42 -9.95 -28.82
CA ASP A 220 3.65 -8.57 -28.39
C ASP A 220 3.78 -8.45 -26.86
N ALA A 221 2.95 -9.17 -26.11
CA ALA A 221 3.05 -9.19 -24.65
C ALA A 221 4.38 -9.79 -24.16
N LEU A 222 4.85 -10.87 -24.80
CA LEU A 222 6.16 -11.48 -24.51
C LEU A 222 7.30 -10.51 -24.87
N GLN A 223 7.24 -9.88 -26.05
CA GLN A 223 8.25 -8.92 -26.47
C GLN A 223 8.36 -7.75 -25.48
N LEU A 224 7.22 -7.17 -25.08
CA LEU A 224 7.18 -6.08 -24.10
C LEU A 224 7.76 -6.50 -22.74
N LEU A 225 7.45 -7.72 -22.28
CA LEU A 225 7.97 -8.25 -21.02
C LEU A 225 9.48 -8.48 -21.10
N VAL A 226 9.96 -9.07 -22.18
CA VAL A 226 11.39 -9.31 -22.42
C VAL A 226 12.16 -7.98 -22.52
N ASP A 227 11.64 -7.01 -23.27
CA ASP A 227 12.26 -5.68 -23.41
C ASP A 227 12.36 -4.95 -22.06
N LEU A 228 11.32 -5.05 -21.26
CA LEU A 228 11.30 -4.48 -19.91
C LEU A 228 12.39 -5.10 -19.01
N LEU A 229 12.50 -6.43 -19.06
CA LEU A 229 13.48 -7.18 -18.27
C LEU A 229 14.91 -6.93 -18.76
N GLN A 230 15.18 -6.94 -20.06
CA GLN A 230 16.50 -6.63 -20.61
C GLN A 230 16.96 -5.24 -20.18
N LYS A 231 16.12 -4.23 -20.34
CA LYS A 231 16.43 -2.87 -19.89
C LYS A 231 16.72 -2.79 -18.38
N ALA A 232 15.99 -3.54 -17.56
CA ALA A 232 16.22 -3.57 -16.13
C ALA A 232 17.50 -4.31 -15.75
N MET A 233 17.85 -5.38 -16.45
CA MET A 233 19.10 -6.11 -16.24
C MET A 233 20.32 -5.31 -16.66
N GLU A 234 20.24 -4.52 -17.74
CA GLU A 234 21.32 -3.65 -18.20
C GLU A 234 21.55 -2.43 -17.28
N LYS A 235 20.45 -1.78 -16.87
CA LYS A 235 20.51 -0.51 -16.09
C LYS A 235 20.53 -0.70 -14.59
N GLY A 236 20.28 -1.92 -14.10
CA GLY A 236 20.05 -2.20 -12.71
C GLY A 236 18.66 -1.74 -12.23
N ARG A 237 18.38 -2.01 -10.95
CA ARG A 237 17.12 -1.65 -10.32
C ARG A 237 16.93 -0.13 -10.31
N TYR A 238 15.79 0.34 -10.77
CA TYR A 238 15.44 1.75 -10.68
C TYR A 238 15.33 2.18 -9.21
N VAL A 239 15.99 3.27 -8.87
CA VAL A 239 15.88 3.90 -7.56
C VAL A 239 15.25 5.29 -7.77
N GLY A 240 14.06 5.47 -7.25
CA GLY A 240 13.34 6.73 -7.36
C GLY A 240 14.09 7.87 -6.67
N LYS A 241 14.09 9.03 -7.29
CA LYS A 241 14.60 10.26 -6.65
C LYS A 241 13.56 10.78 -5.64
N PRO A 242 13.98 11.49 -4.60
CA PRO A 242 13.07 12.18 -3.71
C PRO A 242 12.14 13.08 -4.52
N PHE A 243 10.86 12.86 -4.35
CA PHE A 243 9.80 13.66 -4.93
C PHE A 243 9.04 14.33 -3.79
N GLN A 244 8.75 15.60 -3.92
CA GLN A 244 8.03 16.36 -2.89
C GLN A 244 6.78 16.94 -3.50
N GLU A 245 5.63 16.36 -3.13
CA GLU A 245 4.33 16.96 -3.37
C GLU A 245 4.04 18.00 -2.28
N SER A 246 3.35 19.07 -2.63
CA SER A 246 2.91 20.07 -1.65
C SER A 246 1.66 19.54 -0.92
N PHE A 247 1.83 19.12 0.32
CA PHE A 247 0.73 18.82 1.23
C PHE A 247 0.37 20.05 2.09
N PRO A 248 -0.89 20.22 2.47
CA PRO A 248 -1.28 21.26 3.44
C PRO A 248 -0.82 20.85 4.85
N LEU A 249 0.41 21.19 5.18
CA LEU A 249 1.04 20.84 6.46
C LEU A 249 0.61 21.81 7.56
N LEU A 250 0.45 21.28 8.76
CA LEU A 250 0.23 22.04 9.98
C LEU A 250 1.59 22.44 10.59
N HIS A 251 1.63 23.64 11.16
CA HIS A 251 2.81 24.06 11.92
C HIS A 251 2.95 23.22 13.21
N MET A 252 4.13 22.64 13.41
CA MET A 252 4.45 21.86 14.59
C MET A 252 5.53 22.57 15.41
N LYS A 253 5.37 22.56 16.74
CA LYS A 253 6.44 22.96 17.65
C LYS A 253 7.60 21.98 17.59
N LYS A 254 8.82 22.46 17.81
CA LYS A 254 9.95 21.56 18.05
C LYS A 254 9.79 20.87 19.40
N LEU A 255 10.36 19.71 19.54
CA LEU A 255 10.28 18.95 20.80
C LEU A 255 10.88 19.72 21.98
N SER A 256 11.95 20.48 21.75
CA SER A 256 12.59 21.34 22.75
C SER A 256 11.73 22.52 23.24
N GLU A 257 10.66 22.88 22.52
CA GLU A 257 9.73 23.97 22.84
C GLU A 257 8.48 23.48 23.61
N VAL A 258 8.38 22.16 23.83
CA VAL A 258 7.20 21.55 24.47
C VAL A 258 7.31 21.69 25.99
N ASP A 259 6.30 22.31 26.61
CA ASP A 259 6.20 22.34 28.06
C ASP A 259 5.79 20.95 28.62
N LEU A 260 6.67 20.33 29.39
CA LEU A 260 6.48 19.01 29.99
C LEU A 260 5.99 19.07 31.44
N SER A 261 5.69 20.25 31.95
CA SER A 261 5.23 20.46 33.35
C SER A 261 3.78 20.02 33.65
N PRO A 262 2.85 19.87 32.64
CA PRO A 262 1.48 19.48 32.96
C PRO A 262 1.39 18.14 33.72
N ALA A 263 0.63 18.11 34.80
CA ALA A 263 0.47 16.96 35.67
C ALA A 263 -0.96 16.89 36.23
N LEU A 264 -1.37 15.72 36.69
CA LEU A 264 -2.66 15.47 37.32
C LEU A 264 -2.46 14.82 38.71
N THR A 265 -3.28 15.22 39.67
CA THR A 265 -3.40 14.51 40.94
C THR A 265 -4.00 13.11 40.72
N ASP A 266 -3.86 12.23 41.70
CA ASP A 266 -4.44 10.88 41.63
C ASP A 266 -5.97 10.90 41.59
N GLU A 267 -6.60 11.86 42.24
CA GLU A 267 -8.05 12.00 42.29
C GLU A 267 -8.62 12.50 40.98
N GLU A 268 -8.05 13.56 40.40
CA GLU A 268 -8.40 14.06 39.09
C GLU A 268 -8.24 12.97 38.03
N TYR A 269 -7.11 12.26 38.03
CA TYR A 269 -6.85 11.18 37.12
C TYR A 269 -7.90 10.06 37.20
N LYS A 270 -8.21 9.59 38.43
CA LYS A 270 -9.20 8.51 38.61
C LYS A 270 -10.59 8.90 38.12
N THR A 271 -10.99 10.14 38.42
CA THR A 271 -12.30 10.68 38.04
C THR A 271 -12.42 10.83 36.50
N GLU A 272 -11.47 11.54 35.89
CA GLU A 272 -11.51 11.77 34.43
C GLU A 272 -11.30 10.48 33.65
N LEU A 273 -10.42 9.57 34.07
CA LEU A 273 -10.21 8.29 33.41
C LEU A 273 -11.52 7.48 33.30
N LYS A 274 -12.26 7.36 34.42
CA LYS A 274 -13.53 6.62 34.46
C LYS A 274 -14.58 7.23 33.53
N LYS A 275 -14.69 8.55 33.54
CA LYS A 275 -15.62 9.31 32.68
C LYS A 275 -15.31 9.13 31.20
N LEU A 276 -14.03 9.35 30.81
CA LEU A 276 -13.60 9.26 29.42
C LEU A 276 -13.65 7.83 28.88
N GLN A 277 -13.26 6.83 29.67
CA GLN A 277 -13.37 5.43 29.26
C GLN A 277 -14.84 5.01 29.04
N LYS A 278 -15.78 5.44 29.90
CA LYS A 278 -17.21 5.20 29.67
C LYS A 278 -17.70 5.83 28.37
N LYS A 279 -17.23 7.06 28.06
CA LYS A 279 -17.58 7.78 26.84
C LYS A 279 -17.02 7.08 25.60
N LEU A 280 -15.74 6.68 25.63
CA LEU A 280 -15.09 5.97 24.54
C LEU A 280 -15.75 4.62 24.24
N GLY A 281 -16.15 3.85 25.27
CA GLY A 281 -16.89 2.59 25.08
C GLY A 281 -18.25 2.79 24.39
N LYS A 282 -18.95 3.91 24.65
CA LYS A 282 -20.18 4.26 23.93
C LYS A 282 -19.90 4.62 22.45
N LEU A 283 -18.87 5.45 22.22
CA LEU A 283 -18.47 5.83 20.87
C LEU A 283 -18.02 4.63 20.03
N HIS A 284 -17.35 3.65 20.63
CA HIS A 284 -16.96 2.42 19.95
C HIS A 284 -18.16 1.70 19.31
N ASN A 285 -19.30 1.61 20.00
CA ASN A 285 -20.51 1.05 19.43
C ASN A 285 -21.07 1.88 18.27
N VAL A 286 -20.92 3.22 18.31
CA VAL A 286 -21.37 4.10 17.23
C VAL A 286 -20.51 3.93 15.99
N ILE A 287 -19.16 3.97 16.11
CA ILE A 287 -18.26 3.77 14.98
C ILE A 287 -18.42 2.39 14.34
N TYR A 288 -18.64 1.34 15.14
CA TYR A 288 -18.91 0.00 14.61
C TYR A 288 -20.15 -0.02 13.72
N ARG A 289 -21.26 0.56 14.17
CA ARG A 289 -22.53 0.63 13.41
C ARG A 289 -22.43 1.53 12.19
N LYS A 290 -21.75 2.67 12.31
CA LYS A 290 -21.51 3.62 11.21
C LYS A 290 -20.38 3.18 10.27
N LYS A 291 -19.71 2.05 10.57
CA LYS A 291 -18.59 1.49 9.79
C LYS A 291 -17.43 2.47 9.61
N ILE A 292 -17.15 3.32 10.61
CA ILE A 292 -16.04 4.27 10.58
C ILE A 292 -14.75 3.55 10.98
N PRO A 293 -13.76 3.38 10.11
CA PRO A 293 -12.47 2.80 10.47
C PRO A 293 -11.63 3.81 11.28
N VAL A 294 -10.87 3.32 12.26
CA VAL A 294 -10.03 4.18 13.11
C VAL A 294 -8.62 3.63 13.17
N ILE A 295 -7.64 4.48 12.97
CA ILE A 295 -6.22 4.14 13.00
C ILE A 295 -5.53 5.07 13.99
N LEU A 296 -4.99 4.50 15.08
CA LEU A 296 -4.24 5.22 16.09
C LEU A 296 -2.76 4.84 15.96
N CYS A 297 -1.91 5.81 15.67
CA CYS A 297 -0.48 5.64 15.47
C CYS A 297 0.28 6.13 16.71
N TYR A 298 1.02 5.25 17.36
CA TYR A 298 1.82 5.59 18.53
C TYR A 298 3.32 5.53 18.22
N GLU A 299 3.96 6.67 18.34
CA GLU A 299 5.41 6.84 18.35
C GLU A 299 5.85 7.57 19.62
N GLY A 300 7.13 7.59 19.89
CA GLY A 300 7.66 8.31 21.06
C GLY A 300 8.90 7.65 21.64
N TRP A 301 9.55 8.36 22.54
CA TRP A 301 10.77 7.90 23.17
C TRP A 301 10.63 6.55 23.86
N ASP A 302 11.74 5.82 24.00
CA ASP A 302 11.75 4.62 24.81
C ASP A 302 11.44 4.98 26.27
N ALA A 303 10.67 4.13 26.95
CA ALA A 303 10.08 4.39 28.27
C ALA A 303 9.12 5.60 28.37
N ALA A 304 8.76 6.28 27.28
CA ALA A 304 7.82 7.40 27.31
C ALA A 304 6.41 7.03 27.82
N GLY A 305 6.01 5.77 27.70
CA GLY A 305 4.74 5.30 28.25
C GLY A 305 3.69 4.90 27.20
N LYS A 306 4.10 4.66 25.94
CA LYS A 306 3.26 4.19 24.84
C LYS A 306 2.30 3.07 25.25
N GLY A 307 2.81 1.92 25.65
CA GLY A 307 1.99 0.75 26.02
C GLY A 307 1.04 1.00 27.19
N GLY A 308 1.43 1.88 28.16
CA GLY A 308 0.54 2.29 29.23
C GLY A 308 -0.63 3.16 28.77
N ASN A 309 -0.41 3.97 27.75
CA ASN A 309 -1.41 4.81 27.09
C ASN A 309 -2.37 3.93 26.26
N ILE A 310 -1.82 3.10 25.37
CA ILE A 310 -2.58 2.14 24.56
C ILE A 310 -3.52 1.29 25.42
N ARG A 311 -3.03 0.78 26.57
CA ARG A 311 -3.84 -0.02 27.48
C ARG A 311 -5.06 0.73 28.02
N ARG A 312 -5.00 2.07 28.22
CA ARG A 312 -6.14 2.87 28.69
C ARG A 312 -7.15 3.13 27.61
N ILE A 313 -6.70 3.25 26.37
CA ILE A 313 -7.59 3.32 25.19
C ILE A 313 -8.29 1.96 24.98
N ALA A 314 -7.53 0.87 24.97
CA ALA A 314 -8.07 -0.46 24.68
C ALA A 314 -9.06 -0.98 25.73
N LYS A 315 -8.86 -0.60 27.02
CA LYS A 315 -9.63 -1.14 28.16
C LYS A 315 -11.17 -1.05 28.00
N PRO A 316 -11.76 0.06 27.53
CA PRO A 316 -13.23 0.19 27.40
C PRO A 316 -13.79 -0.34 26.09
N LEU A 317 -12.95 -0.84 25.15
CA LEU A 317 -13.35 -1.30 23.85
C LEU A 317 -13.79 -2.78 23.88
N ASP A 318 -14.73 -3.15 23.00
CA ASP A 318 -15.04 -4.56 22.75
C ASP A 318 -13.84 -5.22 22.05
N PRO A 319 -13.30 -6.34 22.57
CA PRO A 319 -12.11 -6.97 22.02
C PRO A 319 -12.28 -7.49 20.58
N ARG A 320 -13.51 -7.63 20.10
CA ARG A 320 -13.79 -8.03 18.70
C ARG A 320 -13.72 -6.86 17.72
N GLY A 321 -13.74 -5.63 18.22
CA GLY A 321 -13.81 -4.41 17.42
C GLY A 321 -12.50 -3.62 17.37
N PHE A 322 -11.40 -4.13 17.93
CA PHE A 322 -10.09 -3.49 17.84
C PHE A 322 -8.95 -4.50 17.80
N ASP A 323 -7.85 -4.07 17.23
CA ASP A 323 -6.57 -4.77 17.23
C ASP A 323 -5.45 -3.85 17.69
N VAL A 324 -4.50 -4.39 18.45
CA VAL A 324 -3.23 -3.71 18.78
C VAL A 324 -2.12 -4.39 18.00
N MET A 325 -1.44 -3.61 17.15
CA MET A 325 -0.38 -4.09 16.26
C MET A 325 0.98 -3.61 16.76
N PRO A 326 1.72 -4.43 17.50
CA PRO A 326 3.11 -4.13 17.83
C PRO A 326 3.96 -4.30 16.56
N ILE A 327 4.69 -3.25 16.20
CA ILE A 327 5.57 -3.25 15.04
C ILE A 327 7.01 -3.39 15.52
N ALA A 328 7.58 -4.54 15.26
CA ALA A 328 8.99 -4.86 15.47
C ALA A 328 9.80 -4.72 14.17
N SER A 329 11.07 -5.11 14.21
CA SER A 329 11.89 -5.26 13.00
C SER A 329 11.17 -6.10 11.95
N PRO A 330 11.25 -5.73 10.66
CA PRO A 330 10.55 -6.45 9.62
C PRO A 330 11.07 -7.90 9.47
N GLU A 331 10.15 -8.82 9.25
CA GLU A 331 10.47 -10.21 8.95
C GLU A 331 11.00 -10.37 7.50
N PRO A 332 11.70 -11.47 7.16
CA PRO A 332 12.27 -11.65 5.81
C PRO A 332 11.25 -11.48 4.67
N HIS A 333 10.01 -11.95 4.84
CA HIS A 333 8.96 -11.79 3.84
C HIS A 333 8.44 -10.35 3.72
N GLU A 334 8.59 -9.52 4.77
CA GLU A 334 8.27 -8.09 4.76
C GLU A 334 9.40 -7.28 4.12
N LEU A 335 10.67 -7.64 4.39
CA LEU A 335 11.85 -7.01 3.77
C LEU A 335 11.90 -7.22 2.25
N ASN A 336 11.32 -8.32 1.77
CA ASN A 336 11.25 -8.63 0.35
C ASN A 336 10.10 -7.91 -0.38
N ARG A 337 9.46 -6.92 0.24
CA ARG A 337 8.40 -6.10 -0.35
C ARG A 337 8.60 -4.61 -0.06
N GLN A 338 7.82 -3.77 -0.74
CA GLN A 338 7.76 -2.35 -0.46
C GLN A 338 7.35 -2.13 1.02
N TYR A 339 8.02 -1.22 1.73
CA TYR A 339 7.95 -1.11 3.20
C TYR A 339 6.54 -0.86 3.75
N LEU A 340 5.64 -0.17 3.00
CA LEU A 340 4.25 0.05 3.41
C LEU A 340 3.40 -1.22 3.31
N TRP A 341 3.86 -2.25 2.60
CA TRP A 341 3.11 -3.50 2.45
C TRP A 341 2.70 -4.11 3.79
N ARG A 342 3.61 -4.14 4.76
CA ARG A 342 3.34 -4.70 6.09
C ARG A 342 2.25 -3.94 6.85
N PHE A 343 2.02 -2.67 6.51
CA PHE A 343 0.96 -1.84 7.09
C PHE A 343 -0.34 -1.98 6.31
N TRP A 344 -0.28 -2.06 4.98
CA TRP A 344 -1.44 -2.41 4.16
C TRP A 344 -2.12 -3.69 4.66
N THR A 345 -1.35 -4.74 4.93
CA THR A 345 -1.87 -6.05 5.38
C THR A 345 -2.47 -6.03 6.80
N ARG A 346 -2.24 -4.97 7.57
CA ARG A 346 -2.69 -4.82 8.97
C ARG A 346 -3.73 -3.73 9.14
N LEU A 347 -4.26 -3.18 8.07
CA LEU A 347 -5.33 -2.16 8.15
C LEU A 347 -6.60 -2.75 8.79
N PRO A 348 -7.32 -1.95 9.60
CA PRO A 348 -8.58 -2.38 10.18
C PRO A 348 -9.66 -2.52 9.11
N ARG A 349 -10.66 -3.32 9.39
CA ARG A 349 -11.92 -3.29 8.64
C ARG A 349 -12.73 -2.05 9.01
N SER A 350 -13.58 -1.58 8.11
CA SER A 350 -14.55 -0.53 8.42
C SER A 350 -15.31 -0.82 9.72
N GLY A 351 -15.41 0.17 10.60
CA GLY A 351 -16.03 0.04 11.91
C GLY A 351 -15.13 -0.54 13.00
N HIS A 352 -13.86 -0.82 12.72
CA HIS A 352 -12.89 -1.35 13.68
C HIS A 352 -11.78 -0.33 13.97
N ILE A 353 -11.12 -0.51 15.10
CA ILE A 353 -9.99 0.32 15.53
C ILE A 353 -8.70 -0.50 15.39
N CYS A 354 -7.69 0.03 14.71
CA CYS A 354 -6.33 -0.48 14.75
C CYS A 354 -5.44 0.48 15.54
N ILE A 355 -4.71 -0.04 16.51
CA ILE A 355 -3.74 0.72 17.30
C ILE A 355 -2.35 0.21 16.97
N PHE A 356 -1.57 0.98 16.25
CA PHE A 356 -0.19 0.66 15.94
C PHE A 356 0.74 1.13 17.07
N ASP A 357 1.46 0.23 17.71
CA ASP A 357 2.58 0.53 18.61
C ASP A 357 3.88 0.46 17.82
N ARG A 358 4.42 1.61 17.46
CA ARG A 358 5.32 1.92 16.35
C ARG A 358 4.60 1.76 14.99
N THR A 359 5.10 2.47 13.96
CA THR A 359 4.36 2.61 12.71
C THR A 359 5.29 2.63 11.49
N TRP A 360 4.75 3.04 10.33
CA TRP A 360 5.51 3.31 9.11
C TRP A 360 6.54 4.43 9.25
N TYR A 361 6.46 5.21 10.30
CA TYR A 361 7.41 6.29 10.60
C TYR A 361 8.80 5.78 11.00
N GLY A 362 8.92 4.49 11.32
CA GLY A 362 10.23 3.84 11.48
C GLY A 362 11.17 4.07 10.30
N ARG A 363 10.64 4.21 9.08
CA ARG A 363 11.39 4.51 7.84
C ARG A 363 12.18 5.81 7.92
N VAL A 364 11.62 6.86 8.52
CA VAL A 364 12.23 8.19 8.61
C VAL A 364 12.90 8.47 9.96
N MET A 365 12.83 7.52 10.87
CA MET A 365 13.47 7.55 12.19
C MET A 365 14.54 6.46 12.31
N VAL A 366 14.20 5.31 12.87
CA VAL A 366 15.16 4.24 13.18
C VAL A 366 15.85 3.71 11.92
N GLU A 367 15.13 3.47 10.84
CA GLU A 367 15.76 2.93 9.62
C GLU A 367 16.71 3.94 8.95
N ARG A 368 16.39 5.24 9.04
CA ARG A 368 17.27 6.33 8.62
C ARG A 368 18.53 6.40 9.47
N LEU A 369 18.38 6.41 10.78
CA LEU A 369 19.48 6.66 11.72
C LEU A 369 20.41 5.46 11.88
N GLU A 370 19.88 4.25 11.77
CA GLU A 370 20.64 3.01 11.83
C GLU A 370 21.15 2.54 10.45
N GLY A 371 20.83 3.27 9.36
CA GLY A 371 21.28 2.94 8.02
C GLY A 371 20.63 1.70 7.42
N PHE A 372 19.42 1.33 7.86
CA PHE A 372 18.70 0.16 7.34
C PHE A 372 17.99 0.41 6.00
N CYS A 373 17.97 1.65 5.53
CA CYS A 373 17.51 2.02 4.21
C CYS A 373 18.42 3.09 3.58
N ALA A 374 18.40 3.19 2.25
CA ALA A 374 19.19 4.18 1.53
C ALA A 374 18.64 5.60 1.76
N GLU A 375 19.52 6.60 1.56
CA GLU A 375 19.15 8.01 1.76
C GLU A 375 17.95 8.45 0.90
N ASN A 376 17.91 8.03 -0.36
CA ASN A 376 16.79 8.33 -1.24
C ASN A 376 15.48 7.68 -0.74
N ASP A 377 15.54 6.54 -0.08
CA ASP A 377 14.37 5.81 0.40
C ASP A 377 13.69 6.56 1.54
N TRP A 378 14.44 6.97 2.58
CA TRP A 378 13.81 7.72 3.67
C TRP A 378 13.44 9.16 3.27
N LYS A 379 14.16 9.76 2.32
CA LYS A 379 13.78 11.08 1.80
C LYS A 379 12.45 11.04 1.02
N ARG A 380 12.20 9.97 0.25
CA ARG A 380 10.91 9.76 -0.42
C ARG A 380 9.80 9.44 0.57
N ALA A 381 10.12 8.73 1.64
CA ALA A 381 9.13 8.20 2.57
C ALA A 381 8.23 9.28 3.19
N TYR A 382 8.70 10.49 3.41
CA TYR A 382 7.84 11.58 3.89
C TYR A 382 6.64 11.82 2.99
N ASN A 383 6.88 11.83 1.67
CA ASN A 383 5.82 12.01 0.69
C ASN A 383 4.94 10.76 0.56
N GLU A 384 5.55 9.58 0.47
CA GLU A 384 4.85 8.30 0.37
C GLU A 384 3.92 8.04 1.58
N ILE A 385 4.35 8.43 2.78
CA ILE A 385 3.55 8.35 4.01
C ILE A 385 2.35 9.31 3.94
N ASN A 386 2.57 10.55 3.52
CA ASN A 386 1.48 11.51 3.39
C ASN A 386 0.44 11.07 2.36
N GLU A 387 0.87 10.46 1.25
CA GLU A 387 -0.02 9.86 0.25
C GLU A 387 -0.79 8.67 0.82
N PHE A 388 -0.13 7.77 1.53
CA PHE A 388 -0.75 6.63 2.18
C PHE A 388 -1.82 7.08 3.19
N GLU A 389 -1.49 8.01 4.07
CA GLU A 389 -2.43 8.55 5.06
C GLU A 389 -3.60 9.29 4.41
N ARG A 390 -3.36 10.02 3.30
CA ARG A 390 -4.43 10.63 2.51
C ARG A 390 -5.38 9.57 1.95
N GLN A 391 -4.87 8.49 1.40
CA GLN A 391 -5.70 7.39 0.88
C GLN A 391 -6.54 6.74 1.99
N LEU A 392 -6.00 6.60 3.20
CA LEU A 392 -6.73 6.11 4.36
C LEU A 392 -7.84 7.07 4.77
N THR A 393 -7.57 8.38 4.82
CA THR A 393 -8.58 9.38 5.18
C THR A 393 -9.64 9.57 4.10
N GLU A 394 -9.29 9.45 2.82
CA GLU A 394 -10.22 9.46 1.70
C GLU A 394 -11.14 8.22 1.68
N TRP A 395 -10.67 7.10 2.23
CA TRP A 395 -11.52 5.93 2.50
C TRP A 395 -12.52 6.17 3.66
N GLY A 396 -12.33 7.22 4.45
CA GLY A 396 -13.14 7.57 5.60
C GLY A 396 -12.54 7.18 6.94
N ALA A 397 -11.26 6.79 6.99
CA ALA A 397 -10.60 6.47 8.24
C ALA A 397 -10.29 7.73 9.07
N VAL A 398 -10.53 7.64 10.37
CA VAL A 398 -10.00 8.58 11.35
C VAL A 398 -8.56 8.16 11.66
N VAL A 399 -7.58 8.98 11.24
CA VAL A 399 -6.16 8.73 11.47
C VAL A 399 -5.62 9.72 12.49
N LEU A 400 -5.20 9.23 13.66
CA LEU A 400 -4.61 10.04 14.72
C LEU A 400 -3.19 9.57 15.02
N LYS A 401 -2.26 10.53 15.12
CA LYS A 401 -0.84 10.23 15.32
C LYS A 401 -0.35 10.89 16.61
N PHE A 402 0.25 10.08 17.48
CA PHE A 402 0.71 10.50 18.78
C PHE A 402 2.22 10.33 18.89
N TRP A 403 2.92 11.43 19.17
CA TRP A 403 4.29 11.39 19.64
C TRP A 403 4.29 11.52 21.16
N ILE A 404 4.64 10.43 21.89
CA ILE A 404 4.69 10.43 23.34
C ILE A 404 6.04 10.98 23.78
N HIS A 405 6.01 12.21 24.31
CA HIS A 405 7.21 13.01 24.58
C HIS A 405 7.56 13.05 26.06
N ILE A 406 8.83 12.87 26.37
CA ILE A 406 9.46 13.03 27.68
C ILE A 406 10.83 13.67 27.52
N ASP A 407 11.36 14.26 28.56
CA ASP A 407 12.76 14.69 28.59
C ASP A 407 13.73 13.53 28.91
N GLN A 408 15.03 13.81 28.76
CA GLN A 408 16.07 12.82 28.99
C GLN A 408 16.16 12.39 30.44
N GLU A 409 15.91 13.30 31.38
CA GLU A 409 15.98 13.01 32.85
C GLU A 409 14.88 12.03 33.23
N THR A 410 13.67 12.28 32.76
CA THR A 410 12.52 11.38 32.98
C THR A 410 12.76 10.01 32.34
N GLN A 411 13.37 9.95 31.16
CA GLN A 411 13.72 8.68 30.54
C GLN A 411 14.71 7.90 31.39
N LEU A 412 15.80 8.55 31.82
CA LEU A 412 16.82 7.90 32.67
C LEU A 412 16.21 7.36 33.96
N ALA A 413 15.40 8.19 34.64
CA ALA A 413 14.72 7.76 35.86
C ALA A 413 13.85 6.51 35.62
N ARG A 414 13.15 6.45 34.47
CA ARG A 414 12.32 5.29 34.08
C ARG A 414 13.14 4.07 33.70
N PHE A 415 14.32 4.24 33.09
CA PHE A 415 15.23 3.13 32.81
C PHE A 415 15.75 2.53 34.10
N ASN A 416 16.18 3.36 35.04
CA ASN A 416 16.61 2.92 36.36
C ASN A 416 15.47 2.20 37.15
N ASP A 417 14.24 2.71 37.10
CA ASP A 417 13.07 2.02 37.69
C ASP A 417 12.85 0.63 37.05
N ARG A 418 12.99 0.51 35.73
CA ARG A 418 12.87 -0.80 35.04
C ARG A 418 14.00 -1.75 35.43
N GLN A 419 15.24 -1.26 35.53
CA GLN A 419 16.41 -2.06 35.89
C GLN A 419 16.30 -2.60 37.30
N ASN A 420 15.76 -1.80 38.22
CA ASN A 420 15.62 -2.13 39.66
C ASN A 420 14.32 -2.89 40.00
N THR A 421 13.42 -3.10 39.02
CA THR A 421 12.14 -3.80 39.22
C THR A 421 12.17 -5.12 38.43
N PRO A 422 12.29 -6.30 39.08
CA PRO A 422 12.45 -7.60 38.41
C PRO A 422 11.40 -7.86 37.33
N GLU A 423 10.13 -7.51 37.58
CA GLU A 423 9.01 -7.73 36.64
C GLU A 423 9.04 -6.78 35.44
N LYS A 424 9.93 -5.78 35.43
CA LYS A 424 10.07 -4.78 34.36
C LYS A 424 11.39 -4.89 33.59
N GLN A 425 12.38 -5.65 34.10
CA GLN A 425 13.70 -5.75 33.48
C GLN A 425 13.67 -6.17 32.02
N TRP A 426 12.77 -7.09 31.67
CA TRP A 426 12.58 -7.56 30.28
C TRP A 426 12.15 -6.46 29.30
N LYS A 427 11.74 -5.28 29.79
CA LYS A 427 11.38 -4.11 28.97
C LYS A 427 12.53 -3.18 28.68
N LEU A 428 13.71 -3.46 29.19
CA LEU A 428 14.91 -2.66 28.97
C LEU A 428 15.90 -3.50 28.17
N THR A 429 16.33 -2.98 27.04
CA THR A 429 17.24 -3.64 26.11
C THR A 429 18.49 -2.77 25.88
N ASP A 430 19.56 -3.37 25.34
CA ASP A 430 20.76 -2.61 24.93
C ASP A 430 20.44 -1.59 23.82
N GLU A 431 19.37 -1.83 23.04
CA GLU A 431 18.88 -0.89 22.03
C GLU A 431 18.38 0.41 22.67
N ASP A 432 17.65 0.31 23.80
CA ASP A 432 17.14 1.50 24.52
C ASP A 432 18.30 2.43 24.94
N TRP A 433 19.42 1.87 25.40
CA TRP A 433 20.59 2.64 25.78
C TRP A 433 21.29 3.27 24.58
N ARG A 434 21.49 2.52 23.51
CA ARG A 434 22.07 3.06 22.25
C ARG A 434 21.22 4.19 21.66
N ASN A 435 19.89 4.04 21.68
CA ASN A 435 18.97 5.09 21.20
C ASN A 435 19.12 6.36 22.05
N ARG A 436 19.29 6.21 23.35
CA ARG A 436 19.50 7.35 24.24
C ARG A 436 20.83 8.09 23.96
N GLU A 437 21.90 7.40 23.65
CA GLU A 437 23.17 8.01 23.26
C GLU A 437 23.04 8.87 21.99
N LYS A 438 22.14 8.48 21.08
CA LYS A 438 21.85 9.19 19.84
C LYS A 438 20.70 10.22 19.98
N TRP A 439 20.33 10.61 21.19
CA TRP A 439 19.17 11.49 21.42
C TRP A 439 19.10 12.72 20.50
N PRO A 440 20.15 13.54 20.33
CA PRO A 440 20.08 14.72 19.47
C PRO A 440 19.77 14.39 18.00
N LEU A 441 20.24 13.24 17.53
CA LEU A 441 19.99 12.79 16.16
C LEU A 441 18.52 12.34 15.99
N TYR A 442 18.00 11.61 16.98
CA TYR A 442 16.59 11.22 17.00
C TYR A 442 15.68 12.44 17.13
N GLU A 443 16.00 13.40 18.00
CA GLU A 443 15.22 14.62 18.17
C GLU A 443 15.11 15.41 16.87
N ALA A 444 16.22 15.62 16.17
CA ALA A 444 16.24 16.28 14.88
C ALA A 444 15.42 15.52 13.82
N ALA A 445 15.51 14.19 13.79
CA ALA A 445 14.74 13.37 12.85
C ALA A 445 13.23 13.42 13.15
N VAL A 446 12.85 13.46 14.44
CA VAL A 446 11.45 13.57 14.87
C VAL A 446 10.90 14.96 14.54
N ASP A 447 11.63 16.04 14.83
CA ASP A 447 11.21 17.40 14.47
C ASP A 447 10.97 17.53 12.96
N GLU A 448 11.86 16.96 12.14
CA GLU A 448 11.68 16.91 10.69
C GLU A 448 10.45 16.08 10.29
N MET A 449 10.24 14.92 10.91
CA MET A 449 9.08 14.06 10.69
C MET A 449 7.78 14.81 11.01
N LEU A 450 7.68 15.42 12.18
CA LEU A 450 6.51 16.18 12.60
C LEU A 450 6.21 17.33 11.63
N ALA A 451 7.23 18.10 11.24
CA ALA A 451 7.09 19.22 10.32
C ALA A 451 6.66 18.81 8.91
N LYS A 452 7.14 17.65 8.41
CA LYS A 452 6.89 17.21 7.03
C LYS A 452 5.65 16.31 6.87
N THR A 453 5.09 15.82 7.97
CA THR A 453 4.00 14.83 7.88
C THR A 453 2.78 15.17 8.74
N SER A 454 2.73 16.31 9.44
CA SER A 454 1.52 16.75 10.12
C SER A 454 0.58 17.39 9.13
N THR A 455 -0.29 16.60 8.51
CA THR A 455 -1.28 17.10 7.56
C THR A 455 -2.61 17.43 8.27
N LYS A 456 -3.43 18.27 7.64
CA LYS A 456 -4.76 18.60 8.19
C LYS A 456 -5.66 17.39 8.40
N ASN A 457 -5.52 16.38 7.53
CA ASN A 457 -6.37 15.17 7.57
C ASN A 457 -5.83 14.11 8.54
N ALA A 458 -4.51 14.09 8.75
CA ALA A 458 -3.83 13.17 9.66
C ALA A 458 -2.80 13.96 10.50
N PRO A 459 -3.25 14.70 11.52
CA PRO A 459 -2.38 15.54 12.33
C PRO A 459 -1.56 14.74 13.34
N TRP A 460 -0.36 15.22 13.65
CA TRP A 460 0.40 14.79 14.80
C TRP A 460 -0.04 15.53 16.07
N PHE A 461 -0.09 14.78 17.16
CA PHE A 461 -0.27 15.31 18.52
C PHE A 461 0.96 14.96 19.33
N ILE A 462 1.67 15.97 19.82
CA ILE A 462 2.74 15.78 20.81
C ILE A 462 2.04 15.65 22.17
N ILE A 463 2.30 14.55 22.85
CA ILE A 463 1.70 14.23 24.16
C ILE A 463 2.76 14.35 25.24
N GLU A 464 2.61 15.33 26.07
CA GLU A 464 3.47 15.59 27.23
C GLU A 464 3.34 14.43 28.22
N SER A 465 4.42 13.69 28.46
CA SER A 465 4.34 12.42 29.20
C SER A 465 5.32 12.31 30.38
N ASN A 466 5.90 13.41 30.85
CA ASN A 466 6.62 13.39 32.12
C ASN A 466 5.67 12.94 33.23
N ASP A 467 4.45 13.46 33.27
CA ASP A 467 3.36 12.87 34.06
C ASP A 467 2.55 11.88 33.23
N LYS A 468 2.63 10.60 33.57
CA LYS A 468 1.91 9.53 32.84
C LYS A 468 0.39 9.63 32.97
N LYS A 469 -0.12 10.26 34.05
CA LYS A 469 -1.57 10.41 34.29
C LYS A 469 -2.13 11.44 33.30
N TYR A 470 -1.46 12.59 33.24
CA TYR A 470 -1.80 13.63 32.26
C TYR A 470 -1.78 13.11 30.81
N ALA A 471 -0.70 12.47 30.39
CA ALA A 471 -0.57 11.92 29.05
C ALA A 471 -1.72 10.99 28.65
N ARG A 472 -2.18 10.13 29.57
CA ARG A 472 -3.27 9.19 29.34
C ARG A 472 -4.62 9.89 29.16
N ILE A 473 -4.90 10.90 29.99
CA ILE A 473 -6.14 11.68 29.91
C ILE A 473 -6.14 12.51 28.63
N ARG A 474 -5.02 13.19 28.33
CA ARG A 474 -4.87 14.01 27.13
C ARG A 474 -5.11 13.20 25.85
N THR A 475 -4.49 12.02 25.75
CA THR A 475 -4.69 11.14 24.56
C THR A 475 -6.13 10.65 24.46
N LEU A 476 -6.75 10.21 25.56
CA LEU A 476 -8.16 9.79 25.58
C LEU A 476 -9.09 10.92 25.11
N GLN A 477 -8.86 12.14 25.54
CA GLN A 477 -9.65 13.31 25.14
C GLN A 477 -9.55 13.56 23.63
N ILE A 478 -8.32 13.57 23.07
CA ILE A 478 -8.09 13.77 21.64
C ILE A 478 -8.80 12.68 20.81
N VAL A 479 -8.70 11.41 21.23
CA VAL A 479 -9.38 10.30 20.55
C VAL A 479 -10.90 10.50 20.59
N ILE A 480 -11.46 10.82 21.74
CA ILE A 480 -12.91 11.02 21.91
C ILE A 480 -13.40 12.18 21.04
N ASP A 481 -12.73 13.33 21.09
CA ASP A 481 -13.11 14.52 20.30
C ASP A 481 -13.09 14.24 18.81
N ALA A 482 -12.08 13.51 18.32
CA ALA A 482 -11.99 13.13 16.92
C ALA A 482 -13.09 12.15 16.49
N LEU A 483 -13.41 11.16 17.36
CA LEU A 483 -14.46 10.19 17.10
C LEU A 483 -15.86 10.82 17.14
N GLU A 484 -16.13 11.74 18.06
CA GLU A 484 -17.40 12.50 18.10
C GLU A 484 -17.59 13.26 16.80
N LYS A 485 -16.58 14.03 16.39
CA LYS A 485 -16.60 14.78 15.13
C LYS A 485 -16.83 13.89 13.92
N ALA A 486 -16.15 12.72 13.86
CA ALA A 486 -16.36 11.76 12.79
C ALA A 486 -17.79 11.17 12.81
N CYS A 487 -18.33 10.89 13.99
CA CYS A 487 -19.70 10.40 14.14
C CYS A 487 -20.77 11.42 13.73
N GLU A 488 -20.52 12.70 13.88
CA GLU A 488 -21.42 13.78 13.44
C GLU A 488 -21.42 13.96 11.91
N ALA A 489 -20.26 13.70 11.27
CA ALA A 489 -20.11 13.87 9.82
C ALA A 489 -20.67 12.70 8.99
N HIS A 490 -20.89 11.53 9.61
CA HIS A 490 -21.47 10.30 9.04
C HIS A 490 -22.88 10.05 9.57
#